data_18b06b9f0e4c2b73036e8a7bd594d024
#
_entry.id   18b06b9f0e4c2b73036e8a7bd594d024
#
_cell.length_a   1.000
_cell.length_b   1.000
_cell.length_c   1.000
_cell.angle_alpha   90.00
_cell.angle_beta   90.00
_cell.angle_gamma   90.00
#
_symmetry.space_group_name_H-M   'P 1'
#
loop_
_entity.id
_entity.type
_entity.pdbx_description
1 polymer ?
#
loop_
_entity_poly.entity_id
_entity_poly.type
_entity_poly.pdbx_seq_one_letter_code
_entity_poly.pdbx_strand_id
1 'polypeptide(L)'
;MVNRDRLAETFKFLAEIDSVSKEERAISREIKKILESMGAKIWVDGAGDKIGGDTGNLIAKFKGSRKAPPLLLNAHMDTVEPGKGVTAVLSDGVFTSDGTTILGADDKSAIAIILETIKIIRENDLAYGPLELVFTVCEEIGLLGAKHLDLDLITAKLGYSLDATDTEGIVTRAPSANHLEFKVHGKDAHAGAAPEKGINAISLASRAIAGLELGRIDHETTCNIGIIEGGTATNIVPNLVTVKGEVRSHDEEKLNKITHAMVSSFKGVVDNYKGMSSDHGLPGLETKIQKDFSRTSIPEDHPVVKLACRAADNLGRKLVTKTSGGGADANIFFEKGIMTGVLGTGMRDMHTVRESVGLDDMVRATELLLEIIRLHTLD
;
A
#
# COMPACT_ATOMS: atom_id res chain seq x y z
N MET A 1 23.45 -5.36 19.79
CA MET A 1 23.73 -5.98 18.47
C MET A 1 22.49 -6.76 18.08
N VAL A 2 22.05 -6.68 16.82
CA VAL A 2 20.88 -7.40 16.32
C VAL A 2 21.11 -8.91 16.39
N ASN A 3 20.12 -9.64 16.89
CA ASN A 3 20.19 -11.10 16.92
C ASN A 3 19.64 -11.65 15.58
N ARG A 4 20.59 -11.99 14.68
CA ARG A 4 20.28 -12.43 13.31
C ARG A 4 19.40 -13.68 13.26
N ASP A 5 19.71 -14.67 14.10
CA ASP A 5 18.98 -15.95 14.10
C ASP A 5 17.54 -15.72 14.54
N ARG A 6 17.34 -14.95 15.62
CA ARG A 6 16.01 -14.62 16.10
C ARG A 6 15.20 -13.78 15.09
N LEU A 7 15.85 -12.80 14.43
CA LEU A 7 15.18 -12.02 13.39
C LEU A 7 14.74 -12.93 12.24
N ALA A 8 15.62 -13.85 11.80
CA ALA A 8 15.30 -14.81 10.76
C ALA A 8 14.15 -15.75 11.16
N GLU A 9 14.18 -16.30 12.37
CA GLU A 9 13.13 -17.16 12.91
C GLU A 9 11.80 -16.42 13.04
N THR A 10 11.83 -15.17 13.52
CA THR A 10 10.63 -14.33 13.65
C THR A 10 10.04 -14.02 12.28
N PHE A 11 10.85 -13.64 11.31
CA PHE A 11 10.37 -13.38 9.96
C PHE A 11 9.76 -14.64 9.33
N LYS A 12 10.48 -15.77 9.38
CA LYS A 12 9.97 -17.04 8.86
C LYS A 12 8.61 -17.40 9.49
N PHE A 13 8.51 -17.32 10.80
CA PHE A 13 7.27 -17.58 11.54
C PHE A 13 6.12 -16.69 11.05
N LEU A 14 6.36 -15.38 10.87
CA LEU A 14 5.33 -14.45 10.40
C LEU A 14 4.97 -14.69 8.93
N ALA A 15 5.97 -14.96 8.07
CA ALA A 15 5.77 -15.22 6.65
C ALA A 15 4.85 -16.41 6.41
N GLU A 16 4.97 -17.46 7.23
CA GLU A 16 4.20 -18.71 7.13
C GLU A 16 2.79 -18.62 7.76
N ILE A 17 2.39 -17.47 8.33
CA ILE A 17 1.01 -17.22 8.77
C ILE A 17 0.21 -16.63 7.61
N ASP A 18 -0.87 -17.29 7.21
CA ASP A 18 -1.78 -16.76 6.19
C ASP A 18 -2.41 -15.45 6.67
N SER A 19 -2.33 -14.41 5.81
CA SER A 19 -2.88 -13.09 6.12
C SER A 19 -3.17 -12.28 4.85
N VAL A 20 -3.81 -12.88 3.86
CA VAL A 20 -4.28 -12.09 2.71
C VAL A 20 -5.29 -11.03 3.15
N SER A 21 -5.37 -9.92 2.39
CA SER A 21 -6.25 -8.79 2.75
C SER A 21 -7.65 -9.25 3.16
N LYS A 22 -8.14 -8.77 4.31
CA LYS A 22 -9.38 -9.12 5.02
C LYS A 22 -9.34 -10.40 5.88
N GLU A 23 -8.24 -11.14 5.88
CA GLU A 23 -8.07 -12.38 6.66
C GLU A 23 -6.86 -12.31 7.61
N GLU A 24 -6.61 -11.12 8.24
CA GLU A 24 -5.41 -10.84 9.02
C GLU A 24 -5.50 -11.24 10.49
N ARG A 25 -6.63 -11.81 10.95
CA ARG A 25 -6.85 -12.15 12.37
C ARG A 25 -5.78 -13.06 12.95
N ALA A 26 -5.28 -14.02 12.16
CA ALA A 26 -4.30 -14.99 12.64
C ALA A 26 -2.98 -14.29 12.99
N ILE A 27 -2.43 -13.48 12.07
CA ILE A 27 -1.18 -12.74 12.27
C ILE A 27 -1.36 -11.67 13.36
N SER A 28 -2.47 -10.93 13.36
CA SER A 28 -2.78 -9.91 14.37
C SER A 28 -2.75 -10.50 15.79
N ARG A 29 -3.31 -11.70 15.98
CA ARG A 29 -3.29 -12.41 17.27
C ARG A 29 -1.87 -12.77 17.71
N GLU A 30 -1.02 -13.23 16.83
CA GLU A 30 0.35 -13.61 17.18
C GLU A 30 1.20 -12.38 17.49
N ILE A 31 1.11 -11.31 16.66
CA ILE A 31 1.78 -10.03 16.93
C ILE A 31 1.34 -9.47 18.30
N LYS A 32 0.03 -9.49 18.58
CA LYS A 32 -0.53 -9.07 19.87
C LYS A 32 0.12 -9.81 21.03
N LYS A 33 0.16 -11.16 21.00
CA LYS A 33 0.78 -11.98 22.04
C LYS A 33 2.24 -11.62 22.28
N ILE A 34 3.00 -11.46 21.20
CA ILE A 34 4.42 -11.10 21.27
C ILE A 34 4.58 -9.74 21.96
N LEU A 35 3.85 -8.72 21.54
CA LEU A 35 3.93 -7.36 22.08
C LEU A 35 3.42 -7.27 23.53
N GLU A 36 2.35 -8.00 23.89
CA GLU A 36 1.89 -8.10 25.28
C GLU A 36 2.95 -8.70 26.20
N SER A 37 3.67 -9.72 25.72
CA SER A 37 4.78 -10.33 26.49
C SER A 37 5.94 -9.35 26.71
N MET A 38 6.08 -8.34 25.84
CA MET A 38 7.07 -7.27 25.98
C MET A 38 6.54 -6.07 26.80
N GLY A 39 5.31 -6.12 27.29
CA GLY A 39 4.71 -5.10 28.15
C GLY A 39 4.00 -3.95 27.41
N ALA A 40 3.60 -4.15 26.16
CA ALA A 40 2.78 -3.19 25.43
C ALA A 40 1.35 -3.12 25.99
N LYS A 41 0.73 -1.95 25.90
CA LYS A 41 -0.72 -1.82 25.95
C LYS A 41 -1.27 -1.95 24.56
N ILE A 42 -2.27 -2.80 24.35
CA ILE A 42 -2.77 -3.17 23.03
C ILE A 42 -4.23 -2.76 22.85
N TRP A 43 -4.54 -2.28 21.65
CA TRP A 43 -5.89 -2.06 21.15
C TRP A 43 -6.02 -2.68 19.77
N VAL A 44 -7.22 -3.12 19.45
CA VAL A 44 -7.63 -3.43 18.07
C VAL A 44 -8.81 -2.51 17.77
N ASP A 45 -8.68 -1.70 16.73
CA ASP A 45 -9.70 -0.72 16.38
C ASP A 45 -10.87 -1.31 15.57
N GLY A 46 -11.84 -0.46 15.21
CA GLY A 46 -13.02 -0.86 14.45
C GLY A 46 -12.85 -0.84 12.94
N ALA A 47 -11.63 -0.81 12.41
CA ALA A 47 -11.40 -0.77 10.95
C ALA A 47 -11.97 -2.02 10.25
N GLY A 48 -11.78 -3.21 10.84
CA GLY A 48 -12.26 -4.47 10.27
C GLY A 48 -13.75 -4.46 9.97
N ASP A 49 -14.57 -3.98 10.91
CA ASP A 49 -16.04 -3.91 10.73
C ASP A 49 -16.41 -2.99 9.54
N LYS A 50 -15.68 -1.89 9.36
CA LYS A 50 -15.94 -0.94 8.26
C LYS A 50 -15.52 -1.47 6.89
N ILE A 51 -14.49 -2.32 6.86
CA ILE A 51 -13.88 -2.85 5.64
C ILE A 51 -14.52 -4.18 5.24
N GLY A 52 -15.15 -4.87 6.18
CA GLY A 52 -15.61 -6.25 6.02
C GLY A 52 -14.44 -7.25 6.09
N GLY A 53 -13.44 -6.95 6.93
CA GLY A 53 -12.34 -7.82 7.31
C GLY A 53 -12.63 -8.58 8.59
N ASP A 54 -11.77 -9.50 8.95
CA ASP A 54 -11.92 -10.36 10.12
C ASP A 54 -11.28 -9.79 11.40
N THR A 55 -10.48 -8.71 11.28
CA THR A 55 -9.89 -7.96 12.40
C THR A 55 -9.71 -6.48 12.03
N GLY A 56 -9.44 -5.61 13.01
CA GLY A 56 -9.06 -4.21 12.82
C GLY A 56 -7.56 -4.00 12.88
N ASN A 57 -7.12 -2.73 12.78
CA ASN A 57 -5.74 -2.35 12.99
C ASN A 57 -5.31 -2.69 14.41
N LEU A 58 -4.10 -3.23 14.56
CA LEU A 58 -3.49 -3.51 15.85
C LEU A 58 -2.63 -2.33 16.28
N ILE A 59 -2.98 -1.69 17.38
CA ILE A 59 -2.24 -0.57 17.96
C ILE A 59 -1.58 -1.03 19.25
N ALA A 60 -0.24 -0.85 19.35
CA ALA A 60 0.50 -1.19 20.55
C ALA A 60 1.30 0.02 21.05
N LYS A 61 1.19 0.31 22.36
CA LYS A 61 1.85 1.45 22.98
C LYS A 61 2.82 1.05 24.06
N PHE A 62 4.01 1.59 23.97
CA PHE A 62 5.04 1.53 25.01
C PHE A 62 5.22 2.92 25.62
N LYS A 63 5.16 3.02 26.93
CA LYS A 63 5.27 4.31 27.65
C LYS A 63 6.65 4.94 27.49
N GLY A 64 7.67 4.12 27.23
CA GLY A 64 9.06 4.54 27.26
C GLY A 64 9.61 4.75 28.67
N SER A 65 10.93 4.93 28.76
CA SER A 65 11.67 5.23 29.99
C SER A 65 12.10 6.69 30.09
N ARG A 66 11.92 7.48 29.03
CA ARG A 66 12.28 8.87 28.91
C ARG A 66 11.09 9.72 28.45
N LYS A 67 11.14 11.02 28.80
CA LYS A 67 10.19 11.99 28.27
C LYS A 67 10.63 12.42 26.87
N ALA A 68 9.83 12.10 25.89
CA ALA A 68 9.96 12.54 24.50
C ALA A 68 8.55 12.55 23.88
N PRO A 69 8.31 13.24 22.77
CA PRO A 69 7.09 13.08 22.00
C PRO A 69 6.94 11.60 21.54
N PRO A 70 5.72 11.08 21.42
CA PRO A 70 5.55 9.72 20.88
C PRO A 70 6.06 9.62 19.45
N LEU A 71 6.73 8.50 19.13
CA LEU A 71 7.16 8.15 17.79
C LEU A 71 6.27 7.01 17.26
N LEU A 72 5.69 7.18 16.07
CA LEU A 72 4.89 6.17 15.41
C LEU A 72 5.79 5.27 14.56
N LEU A 73 5.60 3.95 14.63
CA LEU A 73 6.16 2.95 13.73
C LEU A 73 5.01 2.16 13.11
N ASN A 74 5.06 1.99 11.80
CA ASN A 74 3.99 1.31 11.06
C ASN A 74 4.55 0.23 10.14
N ALA A 75 3.76 -0.83 10.00
CA ALA A 75 3.83 -1.88 8.99
C ALA A 75 2.41 -2.39 8.73
N HIS A 76 2.15 -2.99 7.58
CA HIS A 76 0.86 -3.64 7.34
C HIS A 76 0.93 -5.16 7.56
N MET A 77 -0.24 -5.76 7.88
CA MET A 77 -0.35 -7.17 8.23
C MET A 77 -0.79 -8.04 7.06
N ASP A 78 -1.47 -7.45 6.10
CA ASP A 78 -1.99 -8.17 4.94
C ASP A 78 -0.93 -8.39 3.87
N THR A 79 -1.21 -9.34 2.99
CA THR A 79 -0.42 -9.65 1.82
C THR A 79 -1.34 -9.82 0.60
N VAL A 80 -0.77 -9.70 -0.62
CA VAL A 80 -1.47 -10.01 -1.86
C VAL A 80 -1.65 -11.52 -2.05
N GLU A 81 -2.49 -11.90 -3.02
CA GLU A 81 -2.59 -13.29 -3.51
C GLU A 81 -1.54 -13.56 -4.62
N PRO A 82 -1.03 -14.81 -4.76
CA PRO A 82 -1.27 -15.99 -3.93
C PRO A 82 -0.41 -15.99 -2.64
N GLY A 83 -1.03 -15.73 -1.50
CA GLY A 83 -0.36 -15.52 -0.21
C GLY A 83 -0.75 -16.54 0.88
N LYS A 84 -1.37 -17.67 0.52
CA LYS A 84 -1.75 -18.73 1.47
C LYS A 84 -0.86 -19.96 1.35
N GLY A 85 -0.53 -20.56 2.50
CA GLY A 85 0.34 -21.73 2.58
C GLY A 85 1.79 -21.43 2.23
N VAL A 86 2.25 -20.23 2.55
CA VAL A 86 3.64 -19.80 2.28
C VAL A 86 4.63 -20.72 2.98
N THR A 87 5.62 -21.18 2.25
CA THR A 87 6.79 -21.91 2.77
C THR A 87 8.02 -21.03 2.59
N ALA A 88 8.50 -20.41 3.66
CA ALA A 88 9.66 -19.53 3.62
C ALA A 88 10.98 -20.32 3.71
N VAL A 89 11.85 -20.13 2.72
CA VAL A 89 13.15 -20.79 2.57
C VAL A 89 14.25 -19.77 2.71
N LEU A 90 15.20 -20.03 3.63
CA LEU A 90 16.42 -19.22 3.76
C LEU A 90 17.60 -19.96 3.11
N SER A 91 18.19 -19.36 2.08
CA SER A 91 19.39 -19.86 1.42
C SER A 91 20.36 -18.70 1.18
N ASP A 92 21.63 -18.89 1.54
CA ASP A 92 22.69 -17.90 1.34
C ASP A 92 22.34 -16.49 1.88
N GLY A 93 21.59 -16.44 2.99
CA GLY A 93 21.19 -15.19 3.63
C GLY A 93 20.02 -14.47 2.97
N VAL A 94 19.34 -15.09 2.00
CA VAL A 94 18.16 -14.55 1.33
C VAL A 94 16.95 -15.44 1.57
N PHE A 95 15.84 -14.84 1.98
CA PHE A 95 14.56 -15.50 2.06
C PHE A 95 13.83 -15.44 0.72
N THR A 96 13.23 -16.55 0.32
CA THR A 96 12.31 -16.71 -0.80
C THR A 96 11.14 -17.58 -0.37
N SER A 97 10.07 -17.63 -1.16
CA SER A 97 9.08 -18.72 -1.06
C SER A 97 9.59 -19.97 -1.79
N ASP A 98 8.80 -21.04 -1.77
CA ASP A 98 9.05 -22.23 -2.59
C ASP A 98 8.73 -22.02 -4.08
N GLY A 99 8.28 -20.83 -4.48
CA GLY A 99 7.94 -20.44 -5.84
C GLY A 99 6.47 -20.69 -6.22
N THR A 100 5.65 -21.22 -5.34
CA THR A 100 4.20 -21.41 -5.57
C THR A 100 3.36 -20.24 -5.08
N THR A 101 3.87 -19.48 -4.09
CA THR A 101 3.25 -18.31 -3.49
C THR A 101 4.19 -17.12 -3.52
N ILE A 102 3.69 -15.93 -3.15
CA ILE A 102 4.55 -14.82 -2.74
C ILE A 102 5.25 -15.21 -1.43
N LEU A 103 6.27 -14.46 -1.02
CA LEU A 103 6.93 -14.68 0.28
C LEU A 103 6.21 -13.96 1.43
N GLY A 104 5.60 -12.81 1.15
CA GLY A 104 5.03 -11.90 2.14
C GLY A 104 6.09 -11.11 2.89
N ALA A 105 7.25 -10.86 2.29
CA ALA A 105 8.25 -9.93 2.81
C ALA A 105 7.66 -8.51 2.89
N ASP A 106 6.81 -8.17 1.97
CA ASP A 106 5.89 -7.06 1.94
C ASP A 106 4.61 -7.45 2.72
N ASP A 107 4.37 -7.03 3.97
CA ASP A 107 5.25 -6.18 4.79
C ASP A 107 5.66 -6.89 6.10
N LYS A 108 5.64 -8.25 6.13
CA LYS A 108 6.01 -9.02 7.33
C LYS A 108 7.49 -8.86 7.70
N SER A 109 8.35 -8.44 6.76
CA SER A 109 9.73 -8.09 7.05
C SER A 109 9.81 -6.89 7.98
N ALA A 110 9.00 -5.86 7.75
CA ALA A 110 8.88 -4.71 8.64
C ALA A 110 8.36 -5.10 10.03
N ILE A 111 7.35 -5.96 10.09
CA ILE A 111 6.82 -6.46 11.37
C ILE A 111 7.95 -7.13 12.15
N ALA A 112 8.72 -8.03 11.54
CA ALA A 112 9.85 -8.70 12.17
C ALA A 112 10.93 -7.72 12.65
N ILE A 113 11.28 -6.71 11.83
CA ILE A 113 12.21 -5.63 12.17
C ILE A 113 11.74 -4.84 13.39
N ILE A 114 10.47 -4.44 13.42
CA ILE A 114 9.88 -3.70 14.55
C ILE A 114 9.91 -4.56 15.81
N LEU A 115 9.51 -5.83 15.74
CA LEU A 115 9.49 -6.74 16.89
C LEU A 115 10.91 -6.97 17.45
N GLU A 116 11.91 -7.21 16.58
CA GLU A 116 13.30 -7.37 16.99
C GLU A 116 13.84 -6.09 17.63
N THR A 117 13.52 -4.91 17.07
CA THR A 117 13.91 -3.62 17.64
C THR A 117 13.38 -3.46 19.07
N ILE A 118 12.10 -3.72 19.31
CA ILE A 118 11.52 -3.64 20.66
C ILE A 118 12.17 -4.67 21.60
N LYS A 119 12.42 -5.87 21.10
CA LYS A 119 13.04 -6.93 21.87
C LYS A 119 14.44 -6.53 22.35
N ILE A 120 15.27 -5.96 21.46
CA ILE A 120 16.61 -5.46 21.79
C ILE A 120 16.56 -4.36 22.84
N ILE A 121 15.64 -3.39 22.67
CA ILE A 121 15.43 -2.31 23.64
C ILE A 121 15.14 -2.88 25.03
N ARG A 122 14.24 -3.86 25.11
CA ARG A 122 13.80 -4.46 26.37
C ARG A 122 14.89 -5.33 27.03
N GLU A 123 15.60 -6.14 26.25
CA GLU A 123 16.65 -7.05 26.76
C GLU A 123 17.88 -6.31 27.27
N ASN A 124 18.16 -5.12 26.73
CA ASN A 124 19.34 -4.35 27.09
C ASN A 124 19.00 -3.11 27.94
N ASP A 125 17.78 -2.98 28.42
CA ASP A 125 17.30 -1.82 29.20
C ASP A 125 17.66 -0.47 28.57
N LEU A 126 17.58 -0.40 27.22
CA LEU A 126 17.91 0.83 26.51
C LEU A 126 16.88 1.92 26.81
N ALA A 127 17.37 3.15 26.95
CA ALA A 127 16.51 4.30 27.15
C ALA A 127 15.77 4.66 25.84
N TYR A 128 14.43 4.84 25.91
CA TYR A 128 13.60 5.22 24.77
C TYR A 128 12.42 6.07 25.21
N GLY A 129 11.91 6.91 24.29
CA GLY A 129 10.67 7.67 24.44
C GLY A 129 9.42 6.84 24.21
N PRO A 130 8.22 7.40 24.35
CA PRO A 130 6.98 6.69 24.04
C PRO A 130 6.95 6.21 22.58
N LEU A 131 6.51 4.98 22.36
CA LEU A 131 6.35 4.40 21.01
C LEU A 131 4.89 4.03 20.78
N GLU A 132 4.38 4.32 19.60
CA GLU A 132 3.08 3.92 19.10
C GLU A 132 3.28 3.06 17.85
N LEU A 133 3.07 1.74 17.97
CA LEU A 133 3.17 0.80 16.86
C LEU A 133 1.78 0.64 16.26
N VAL A 134 1.67 0.77 14.95
CA VAL A 134 0.43 0.62 14.21
C VAL A 134 0.64 -0.46 13.14
N PHE A 135 -0.04 -1.58 13.30
CA PHE A 135 -0.06 -2.65 12.29
C PHE A 135 -1.43 -2.61 11.61
N THR A 136 -1.44 -2.20 10.37
CA THR A 136 -2.65 -1.96 9.61
C THR A 136 -3.16 -3.22 8.92
N VAL A 137 -4.43 -3.22 8.55
CA VAL A 137 -5.09 -4.25 7.75
C VAL A 137 -5.41 -3.70 6.36
N CYS A 138 -5.49 -4.57 5.35
CA CYS A 138 -5.97 -4.21 4.00
C CYS A 138 -5.25 -2.99 3.38
N GLU A 139 -3.93 -2.91 3.54
CA GLU A 139 -3.10 -1.91 2.86
C GLU A 139 -3.15 -2.14 1.36
N GLU A 140 -2.92 -3.39 0.93
CA GLU A 140 -2.77 -3.87 -0.45
C GLU A 140 -4.02 -3.68 -1.34
N ILE A 141 -5.15 -3.45 -0.73
CA ILE A 141 -6.43 -3.21 -1.44
C ILE A 141 -6.92 -1.77 -1.28
N GLY A 142 -5.98 -0.83 -1.10
CA GLY A 142 -6.22 0.61 -1.12
C GLY A 142 -6.11 1.30 0.23
N LEU A 143 -5.14 0.93 1.07
CA LEU A 143 -4.80 1.60 2.34
C LEU A 143 -5.99 1.66 3.31
N LEU A 144 -6.87 0.64 3.27
CA LEU A 144 -8.17 0.72 3.94
C LEU A 144 -8.02 0.77 5.46
N GLY A 145 -7.06 0.02 6.02
CA GLY A 145 -6.76 0.06 7.45
C GLY A 145 -6.37 1.46 7.91
N ALA A 146 -5.41 2.08 7.26
CA ALA A 146 -4.97 3.44 7.58
C ALA A 146 -6.08 4.48 7.41
N LYS A 147 -6.92 4.34 6.35
CA LYS A 147 -8.09 5.20 6.12
C LYS A 147 -9.07 5.17 7.29
N HIS A 148 -9.27 4.00 7.88
CA HIS A 148 -10.21 3.74 8.96
C HIS A 148 -9.59 3.69 10.36
N LEU A 149 -8.28 4.01 10.46
CA LEU A 149 -7.56 4.05 11.75
C LEU A 149 -8.27 4.97 12.74
N ASP A 150 -8.46 4.48 13.95
CA ASP A 150 -8.97 5.26 15.08
C ASP A 150 -7.88 6.22 15.59
N LEU A 151 -7.97 7.48 15.17
CA LEU A 151 -7.01 8.52 15.51
C LEU A 151 -7.03 8.94 16.97
N ASP A 152 -8.09 8.66 17.72
CA ASP A 152 -8.14 8.91 19.17
C ASP A 152 -7.14 8.02 19.91
N LEU A 153 -6.72 6.93 19.28
CA LEU A 153 -5.67 6.05 19.77
C LEU A 153 -4.25 6.53 19.42
N ILE A 154 -4.06 7.57 18.60
CA ILE A 154 -2.74 8.00 18.12
C ILE A 154 -2.47 9.43 18.59
N THR A 155 -1.32 9.60 19.23
CA THR A 155 -0.86 10.93 19.70
C THR A 155 0.42 11.39 19.03
N ALA A 156 1.14 10.45 18.38
CA ALA A 156 2.33 10.74 17.60
C ALA A 156 2.02 11.71 16.45
N LYS A 157 2.97 12.59 16.15
CA LYS A 157 2.92 13.53 15.01
C LYS A 157 4.04 13.29 14.01
N LEU A 158 4.93 12.37 14.34
CA LEU A 158 6.09 11.98 13.56
C LEU A 158 6.23 10.46 13.61
N GLY A 159 6.57 9.85 12.50
CA GLY A 159 6.69 8.40 12.44
C GLY A 159 7.48 7.87 11.25
N TYR A 160 7.62 6.56 11.22
CA TYR A 160 8.21 5.81 10.12
C TYR A 160 7.33 4.61 9.79
N SER A 161 7.01 4.45 8.51
CA SER A 161 6.52 3.21 7.92
C SER A 161 7.70 2.45 7.34
N LEU A 162 7.70 1.12 7.41
CA LEU A 162 8.81 0.31 6.91
C LEU A 162 8.39 -0.44 5.64
N ASP A 163 7.87 0.26 4.67
CA ASP A 163 7.19 -0.28 3.49
C ASP A 163 7.86 0.23 2.19
N ALA A 164 9.18 0.03 2.09
CA ALA A 164 9.95 0.33 0.89
C ALA A 164 11.05 -0.72 0.65
N THR A 165 11.59 -0.72 -0.56
CA THR A 165 12.60 -1.70 -0.99
C THR A 165 14.02 -1.31 -0.56
N ASP A 166 14.36 -0.02 -0.69
CA ASP A 166 15.74 0.48 -0.60
C ASP A 166 16.13 0.82 0.85
N THR A 167 17.01 0.04 1.45
CA THR A 167 17.53 0.28 2.81
C THR A 167 18.47 1.48 2.93
N GLU A 168 18.86 2.09 1.81
CA GLU A 168 19.67 3.33 1.75
C GLU A 168 18.82 4.55 1.37
N GLY A 169 17.49 4.40 1.39
CA GLY A 169 16.52 5.43 1.07
C GLY A 169 15.52 5.72 2.17
N ILE A 170 15.04 6.95 2.20
CA ILE A 170 13.80 7.33 2.87
C ILE A 170 12.85 7.93 1.84
N VAL A 171 11.69 7.30 1.62
CA VAL A 171 10.67 7.85 0.73
C VAL A 171 9.98 9.00 1.44
N THR A 172 10.08 10.18 0.83
CA THR A 172 9.51 11.44 1.32
C THR A 172 8.45 12.00 0.38
N ARG A 173 8.35 11.43 -0.84
CA ARG A 173 7.38 11.83 -1.86
C ARG A 173 6.70 10.61 -2.45
N ALA A 174 5.37 10.61 -2.41
CA ALA A 174 4.51 9.62 -3.03
C ALA A 174 3.37 10.33 -3.80
N PRO A 175 2.85 9.76 -4.90
CA PRO A 175 1.82 10.40 -5.71
C PRO A 175 0.46 10.45 -5.01
N SER A 176 -0.47 11.25 -5.53
CA SER A 176 -1.91 11.03 -5.38
C SER A 176 -2.38 9.98 -6.39
N ALA A 177 -3.46 9.28 -6.10
CA ALA A 177 -4.10 8.34 -6.99
C ALA A 177 -5.61 8.54 -7.08
N ASN A 178 -6.15 8.46 -8.30
CA ASN A 178 -7.57 8.34 -8.58
C ASN A 178 -7.86 7.00 -9.25
N HIS A 179 -8.86 6.26 -8.74
CA HIS A 179 -9.47 5.13 -9.42
C HIS A 179 -10.68 5.58 -10.21
N LEU A 180 -10.83 5.05 -11.44
CA LEU A 180 -11.94 5.34 -12.33
C LEU A 180 -12.64 4.05 -12.73
N GLU A 181 -13.97 4.08 -12.73
CA GLU A 181 -14.81 3.04 -13.29
C GLU A 181 -15.75 3.67 -14.32
N PHE A 182 -15.77 3.11 -15.51
CA PHE A 182 -16.68 3.48 -16.60
C PHE A 182 -17.57 2.30 -16.92
N LYS A 183 -18.90 2.50 -16.91
CA LYS A 183 -19.85 1.54 -17.45
C LYS A 183 -20.43 2.11 -18.71
N VAL A 184 -20.09 1.48 -19.84
CA VAL A 184 -20.60 1.84 -21.15
C VAL A 184 -21.82 0.97 -21.45
N HIS A 185 -22.99 1.61 -21.52
CA HIS A 185 -24.25 0.96 -21.83
C HIS A 185 -24.53 1.03 -23.32
N GLY A 186 -24.74 -0.10 -23.93
CA GLY A 186 -25.19 -0.29 -25.29
C GLY A 186 -26.59 -0.91 -25.32
N LYS A 187 -26.89 -1.64 -26.41
CA LYS A 187 -28.15 -2.35 -26.60
C LYS A 187 -27.89 -3.72 -27.20
N ASP A 188 -28.44 -4.75 -26.61
CA ASP A 188 -28.31 -6.11 -27.13
C ASP A 188 -29.13 -6.32 -28.39
N ALA A 189 -28.67 -7.20 -29.25
CA ALA A 189 -29.33 -7.70 -30.43
C ALA A 189 -28.67 -9.01 -30.88
N HIS A 190 -29.38 -9.77 -31.73
CA HIS A 190 -28.78 -10.95 -32.36
C HIS A 190 -27.75 -10.54 -33.41
N ALA A 191 -26.46 -10.85 -33.16
CA ALA A 191 -25.34 -10.34 -33.97
C ALA A 191 -25.39 -10.75 -35.45
N GLY A 192 -26.00 -11.87 -35.79
CA GLY A 192 -26.15 -12.36 -37.18
C GLY A 192 -27.50 -12.04 -37.84
N ALA A 193 -28.58 -11.82 -37.05
CA ALA A 193 -29.89 -11.63 -37.61
C ALA A 193 -30.36 -10.16 -37.68
N ALA A 194 -29.92 -9.34 -36.72
CA ALA A 194 -30.37 -7.95 -36.63
C ALA A 194 -29.32 -7.07 -35.92
N PRO A 195 -28.05 -7.08 -36.33
CA PRO A 195 -26.98 -6.32 -35.65
C PRO A 195 -27.23 -4.82 -35.63
N GLU A 196 -27.95 -4.30 -36.62
CA GLU A 196 -28.32 -2.87 -36.74
C GLU A 196 -29.27 -2.39 -35.65
N LYS A 197 -29.98 -3.30 -34.96
CA LYS A 197 -30.82 -2.99 -33.80
C LYS A 197 -30.08 -2.86 -32.50
N GLY A 198 -28.79 -3.30 -32.48
CA GLY A 198 -27.93 -3.28 -31.34
C GLY A 198 -27.00 -2.06 -31.26
N ILE A 199 -26.49 -1.78 -30.09
CA ILE A 199 -25.42 -0.81 -29.86
C ILE A 199 -24.28 -1.56 -29.12
N ASN A 200 -23.18 -1.75 -29.80
CA ASN A 200 -22.06 -2.57 -29.26
C ASN A 200 -21.23 -1.78 -28.24
N ALA A 201 -21.43 -2.07 -26.96
CA ALA A 201 -20.74 -1.42 -25.85
C ALA A 201 -19.20 -1.68 -25.89
N ILE A 202 -18.76 -2.88 -26.31
CA ILE A 202 -17.32 -3.18 -26.46
C ILE A 202 -16.71 -2.26 -27.53
N SER A 203 -17.37 -2.07 -28.67
CA SER A 203 -16.84 -1.19 -29.72
C SER A 203 -16.73 0.26 -29.26
N LEU A 204 -17.70 0.75 -28.46
CA LEU A 204 -17.64 2.12 -27.90
C LEU A 204 -16.51 2.24 -26.89
N ALA A 205 -16.40 1.33 -25.92
CA ALA A 205 -15.35 1.34 -24.92
C ALA A 205 -13.96 1.24 -25.56
N SER A 206 -13.77 0.37 -26.56
CA SER A 206 -12.51 0.23 -27.28
C SER A 206 -12.07 1.51 -27.99
N ARG A 207 -13.00 2.25 -28.59
CA ARG A 207 -12.73 3.56 -29.22
C ARG A 207 -12.30 4.60 -28.17
N ALA A 208 -12.96 4.62 -27.02
CA ALA A 208 -12.60 5.53 -25.94
C ALA A 208 -11.19 5.22 -25.42
N ILE A 209 -10.86 3.94 -25.18
CA ILE A 209 -9.56 3.51 -24.73
C ILE A 209 -8.48 3.83 -25.78
N ALA A 210 -8.73 3.57 -27.06
CA ALA A 210 -7.80 3.87 -28.15
C ALA A 210 -7.48 5.37 -28.31
N GLY A 211 -8.36 6.25 -27.82
CA GLY A 211 -8.15 7.69 -27.78
C GLY A 211 -7.35 8.20 -26.59
N LEU A 212 -6.96 7.31 -25.65
CA LEU A 212 -6.19 7.68 -24.46
C LEU A 212 -4.69 7.48 -24.67
N GLU A 213 -3.92 8.37 -24.08
CA GLU A 213 -2.49 8.16 -23.84
C GLU A 213 -2.36 7.40 -22.51
N LEU A 214 -1.83 6.17 -22.56
CA LEU A 214 -1.67 5.28 -21.40
C LEU A 214 -0.20 5.05 -21.07
N GLY A 215 0.05 4.60 -19.86
CA GLY A 215 1.38 4.35 -19.34
C GLY A 215 1.99 5.57 -18.66
N ARG A 216 3.26 5.86 -18.93
CA ARG A 216 3.95 7.03 -18.37
C ARG A 216 3.69 8.26 -19.22
N ILE A 217 2.91 9.19 -18.70
CA ILE A 217 2.54 10.44 -19.36
C ILE A 217 3.70 11.44 -19.30
N ASP A 218 4.32 11.57 -18.12
CA ASP A 218 5.52 12.37 -17.92
C ASP A 218 6.36 11.80 -16.76
N HIS A 219 7.38 12.54 -16.29
CA HIS A 219 8.31 12.09 -15.25
C HIS A 219 7.64 11.78 -13.90
N GLU A 220 6.43 12.29 -13.64
CA GLU A 220 5.75 12.17 -12.36
C GLU A 220 4.28 11.74 -12.46
N THR A 221 3.78 11.47 -13.70
CA THR A 221 2.38 11.13 -13.96
C THR A 221 2.27 9.82 -14.73
N THR A 222 1.39 8.94 -14.28
CA THR A 222 1.03 7.67 -14.96
C THR A 222 -0.48 7.54 -15.09
N CYS A 223 -0.92 6.81 -16.12
CA CYS A 223 -2.31 6.52 -16.39
C CYS A 223 -2.43 5.10 -16.93
N ASN A 224 -3.41 4.34 -16.44
CA ASN A 224 -3.60 2.95 -16.85
C ASN A 224 -5.07 2.58 -16.96
N ILE A 225 -5.39 1.67 -17.89
CA ILE A 225 -6.60 0.87 -17.90
C ILE A 225 -6.17 -0.56 -17.58
N GLY A 226 -6.56 -1.06 -16.40
CA GLY A 226 -6.14 -2.36 -15.90
C GLY A 226 -7.17 -3.46 -16.12
N ILE A 227 -8.46 -3.11 -16.21
CA ILE A 227 -9.55 -4.08 -16.32
C ILE A 227 -10.55 -3.63 -17.41
N ILE A 228 -10.97 -4.58 -18.25
CA ILE A 228 -12.11 -4.45 -19.16
C ILE A 228 -12.89 -5.75 -19.11
N GLU A 229 -14.20 -5.65 -18.83
CA GLU A 229 -15.11 -6.79 -18.70
C GLU A 229 -16.43 -6.50 -19.41
N GLY A 230 -16.95 -7.44 -20.21
CA GLY A 230 -18.25 -7.26 -20.85
C GLY A 230 -18.57 -8.29 -21.93
N GLY A 231 -19.84 -8.28 -22.34
CA GLY A 231 -20.38 -9.26 -23.25
C GLY A 231 -20.80 -10.57 -22.55
N THR A 232 -21.71 -11.33 -23.19
CA THR A 232 -22.24 -12.60 -22.65
C THR A 232 -22.08 -13.77 -23.60
N ALA A 233 -22.12 -13.53 -24.92
CA ALA A 233 -21.94 -14.54 -25.94
C ALA A 233 -21.50 -13.92 -27.28
N THR A 234 -20.80 -14.70 -28.12
CA THR A 234 -20.26 -14.22 -29.40
C THR A 234 -21.33 -13.85 -30.43
N ASN A 235 -22.55 -14.38 -30.30
CA ASN A 235 -23.68 -14.14 -31.19
C ASN A 235 -24.66 -13.08 -30.65
N ILE A 236 -24.32 -12.39 -29.56
CA ILE A 236 -25.10 -11.30 -28.98
C ILE A 236 -24.26 -10.01 -29.05
N VAL A 237 -24.86 -8.92 -29.55
CA VAL A 237 -24.26 -7.57 -29.46
C VAL A 237 -24.19 -7.20 -27.98
N PRO A 238 -22.97 -6.88 -27.42
CA PRO A 238 -22.82 -6.62 -26.00
C PRO A 238 -23.48 -5.29 -25.59
N ASN A 239 -24.33 -5.35 -24.56
CA ASN A 239 -25.08 -4.21 -24.04
C ASN A 239 -24.42 -3.51 -22.84
N LEU A 240 -23.35 -4.09 -22.29
CA LEU A 240 -22.63 -3.51 -21.16
C LEU A 240 -21.14 -3.88 -21.21
N VAL A 241 -20.31 -2.88 -20.96
CA VAL A 241 -18.86 -3.07 -20.69
C VAL A 241 -18.49 -2.22 -19.49
N THR A 242 -17.78 -2.84 -18.54
CA THR A 242 -17.15 -2.15 -17.41
C THR A 242 -15.65 -2.02 -17.67
N VAL A 243 -15.12 -0.82 -17.52
CA VAL A 243 -13.69 -0.50 -17.67
C VAL A 243 -13.21 0.13 -16.38
N LYS A 244 -12.08 -0.37 -15.83
CA LYS A 244 -11.46 0.22 -14.64
C LYS A 244 -10.04 0.64 -14.94
N GLY A 245 -9.68 1.82 -14.41
CA GLY A 245 -8.37 2.41 -14.60
C GLY A 245 -7.95 3.25 -13.41
N GLU A 246 -6.71 3.72 -13.46
CA GLU A 246 -6.16 4.62 -12.46
C GLU A 246 -5.34 5.74 -13.10
N VAL A 247 -5.22 6.82 -12.37
CA VAL A 247 -4.27 7.91 -12.66
C VAL A 247 -3.48 8.19 -11.41
N ARG A 248 -2.17 8.29 -11.52
CA ARG A 248 -1.28 8.68 -10.42
C ARG A 248 -0.45 9.90 -10.83
N SER A 249 -0.28 10.85 -9.91
CA SER A 249 0.62 12.00 -10.13
C SER A 249 1.11 12.60 -8.83
N HIS A 250 2.36 13.10 -8.85
CA HIS A 250 2.91 13.94 -7.79
C HIS A 250 2.43 15.40 -7.87
N ASP A 251 1.65 15.73 -8.91
CA ASP A 251 1.04 17.04 -9.15
C ASP A 251 -0.48 16.88 -9.26
N GLU A 252 -1.22 17.60 -8.39
CA GLU A 252 -2.69 17.51 -8.32
C GLU A 252 -3.37 18.09 -9.57
N GLU A 253 -2.79 19.10 -10.22
CA GLU A 253 -3.38 19.67 -11.45
C GLU A 253 -3.25 18.68 -12.60
N LYS A 254 -2.08 18.02 -12.72
CA LYS A 254 -1.86 16.95 -13.71
C LYS A 254 -2.75 15.74 -13.43
N LEU A 255 -2.88 15.32 -12.16
CA LEU A 255 -3.80 14.25 -11.78
C LEU A 255 -5.22 14.55 -12.27
N ASN A 256 -5.73 15.75 -11.96
CA ASN A 256 -7.05 16.18 -12.36
C ASN A 256 -7.20 16.28 -13.89
N LYS A 257 -6.20 16.85 -14.59
CA LYS A 257 -6.18 16.98 -16.04
C LYS A 257 -6.29 15.61 -16.73
N ILE A 258 -5.49 14.63 -16.31
CA ILE A 258 -5.51 13.30 -16.92
C ILE A 258 -6.81 12.56 -16.56
N THR A 259 -7.26 12.66 -15.31
CA THR A 259 -8.56 12.12 -14.88
C THR A 259 -9.68 12.66 -15.77
N HIS A 260 -9.73 13.99 -16.00
CA HIS A 260 -10.73 14.60 -16.88
C HIS A 260 -10.58 14.17 -18.34
N ALA A 261 -9.34 14.00 -18.83
CA ALA A 261 -9.11 13.52 -20.19
C ALA A 261 -9.67 12.11 -20.40
N MET A 262 -9.49 11.21 -19.42
CA MET A 262 -10.10 9.87 -19.46
C MET A 262 -11.62 9.95 -19.51
N VAL A 263 -12.25 10.71 -18.62
CA VAL A 263 -13.72 10.90 -18.61
C VAL A 263 -14.21 11.48 -19.94
N SER A 264 -13.51 12.49 -20.47
CA SER A 264 -13.87 13.15 -21.72
C SER A 264 -13.77 12.22 -22.93
N SER A 265 -12.81 11.29 -22.95
CA SER A 265 -12.68 10.31 -24.02
C SER A 265 -13.91 9.39 -24.07
N PHE A 266 -14.29 8.80 -22.92
CA PHE A 266 -15.47 7.93 -22.85
C PHE A 266 -16.76 8.69 -23.17
N LYS A 267 -16.93 9.87 -22.57
CA LYS A 267 -18.09 10.73 -22.81
C LYS A 267 -18.20 11.16 -24.27
N GLY A 268 -17.08 11.58 -24.88
CA GLY A 268 -17.05 12.00 -26.27
C GLY A 268 -17.44 10.88 -27.26
N VAL A 269 -17.04 9.63 -27.00
CA VAL A 269 -17.44 8.49 -27.84
C VAL A 269 -18.93 8.19 -27.72
N VAL A 270 -19.47 8.24 -26.51
CA VAL A 270 -20.90 7.99 -26.25
C VAL A 270 -21.78 9.10 -26.81
N ASP A 271 -21.45 10.36 -26.51
CA ASP A 271 -22.23 11.53 -26.94
C ASP A 271 -22.26 11.73 -28.49
N ASN A 272 -21.16 11.34 -29.17
CA ASN A 272 -21.04 11.45 -30.63
C ASN A 272 -21.47 10.19 -31.40
N TYR A 273 -22.14 9.23 -30.75
CA TYR A 273 -22.65 8.04 -31.41
C TYR A 273 -23.73 8.39 -32.43
N LYS A 274 -23.53 7.95 -33.69
CA LYS A 274 -24.46 8.24 -34.82
C LYS A 274 -25.15 6.97 -35.37
N GLY A 275 -25.42 5.98 -34.53
CA GLY A 275 -26.12 4.77 -34.94
C GLY A 275 -27.65 4.96 -35.02
N MET A 276 -28.32 4.05 -35.76
CA MET A 276 -29.79 4.13 -36.00
C MET A 276 -30.67 3.81 -34.78
N SER A 277 -30.13 3.38 -33.66
CA SER A 277 -30.90 2.97 -32.49
C SER A 277 -30.65 3.83 -31.25
N SER A 278 -30.77 5.14 -31.38
CA SER A 278 -30.80 6.05 -30.23
C SER A 278 -32.14 5.97 -29.50
N ASP A 279 -32.46 4.80 -28.94
CA ASP A 279 -33.68 4.60 -28.15
C ASP A 279 -33.42 4.84 -26.67
N HIS A 280 -34.24 5.68 -26.03
CA HIS A 280 -34.31 5.81 -24.57
C HIS A 280 -33.00 6.12 -23.83
N GLY A 281 -32.15 7.01 -24.37
CA GLY A 281 -30.94 7.45 -23.71
C GLY A 281 -29.75 6.51 -23.90
N LEU A 282 -29.78 5.62 -24.90
CA LEU A 282 -28.62 4.77 -25.26
C LEU A 282 -27.92 5.28 -26.55
N PRO A 283 -26.60 5.12 -26.67
CA PRO A 283 -25.72 4.58 -25.64
C PRO A 283 -25.61 5.48 -24.40
N GLY A 284 -25.29 4.89 -23.25
CA GLY A 284 -25.15 5.58 -21.97
C GLY A 284 -23.77 5.40 -21.38
N LEU A 285 -23.39 6.32 -20.49
CA LEU A 285 -22.13 6.24 -19.72
C LEU A 285 -22.40 6.52 -18.24
N GLU A 286 -22.03 5.60 -17.38
CA GLU A 286 -21.87 5.85 -15.96
C GLU A 286 -20.37 5.99 -15.65
N THR A 287 -20.01 6.99 -14.86
CA THR A 287 -18.63 7.24 -14.46
C THR A 287 -18.55 7.34 -12.94
N LYS A 288 -17.67 6.57 -12.34
CA LYS A 288 -17.31 6.69 -10.93
C LYS A 288 -15.84 7.07 -10.83
N ILE A 289 -15.55 8.14 -10.11
CA ILE A 289 -14.19 8.58 -9.77
C ILE A 289 -14.06 8.51 -8.26
N GLN A 290 -13.03 7.84 -7.79
CA GLN A 290 -12.76 7.73 -6.38
C GLN A 290 -11.29 8.10 -6.15
N LYS A 291 -11.06 9.14 -5.33
CA LYS A 291 -9.72 9.45 -4.84
C LYS A 291 -9.30 8.31 -3.92
N ASP A 292 -8.18 7.68 -4.22
CA ASP A 292 -7.66 6.60 -3.40
C ASP A 292 -6.86 7.16 -2.23
N PHE A 293 -5.83 7.95 -2.53
CA PHE A 293 -5.04 8.66 -1.52
C PHE A 293 -4.47 9.96 -2.08
N SER A 294 -4.11 10.85 -1.16
CA SER A 294 -3.45 12.12 -1.47
C SER A 294 -1.94 11.95 -1.55
N ARG A 295 -1.28 12.82 -2.29
CA ARG A 295 0.18 12.84 -2.38
C ARG A 295 0.82 13.11 -1.03
N THR A 296 1.98 12.51 -0.81
CA THR A 296 2.91 12.88 0.27
C THR A 296 4.04 13.73 -0.29
N SER A 297 4.43 14.77 0.42
CA SER A 297 5.60 15.58 0.09
C SER A 297 6.19 16.16 1.38
N ILE A 298 7.20 15.48 1.92
CA ILE A 298 7.90 15.87 3.16
C ILE A 298 9.19 16.60 2.76
N PRO A 299 9.41 17.84 3.20
CA PRO A 299 10.65 18.57 2.94
C PRO A 299 11.88 17.84 3.52
N GLU A 300 13.03 17.95 2.84
CA GLU A 300 14.28 17.30 3.30
C GLU A 300 14.77 17.85 4.65
N ASP A 301 14.42 19.09 4.97
CA ASP A 301 14.75 19.73 6.26
C ASP A 301 13.78 19.41 7.38
N HIS A 302 12.71 18.62 7.11
CA HIS A 302 11.75 18.20 8.12
C HIS A 302 12.41 17.29 9.19
N PRO A 303 12.03 17.40 10.48
CA PRO A 303 12.61 16.59 11.54
C PRO A 303 12.63 15.09 11.29
N VAL A 304 11.58 14.50 10.67
CA VAL A 304 11.52 13.07 10.35
C VAL A 304 12.65 12.65 9.39
N VAL A 305 12.98 13.49 8.41
CA VAL A 305 14.05 13.21 7.44
C VAL A 305 15.41 13.41 8.09
N LYS A 306 15.62 14.55 8.76
CA LYS A 306 16.87 14.83 9.46
C LYS A 306 17.23 13.78 10.51
N LEU A 307 16.24 13.29 11.26
CA LEU A 307 16.44 12.27 12.28
C LEU A 307 16.93 10.95 11.65
N ALA A 308 16.28 10.50 10.58
CA ALA A 308 16.67 9.28 9.87
C ALA A 308 18.05 9.40 9.22
N CYS A 309 18.35 10.52 8.56
CA CYS A 309 19.67 10.76 7.97
C CYS A 309 20.77 10.79 9.03
N ARG A 310 20.55 11.51 10.15
CA ARG A 310 21.51 11.53 11.28
C ARG A 310 21.72 10.14 11.87
N ALA A 311 20.68 9.32 11.96
CA ALA A 311 20.79 7.94 12.41
C ALA A 311 21.66 7.09 11.46
N ALA A 312 21.45 7.24 10.17
CA ALA A 312 22.27 6.55 9.17
C ALA A 312 23.74 7.01 9.22
N ASP A 313 24.00 8.30 9.34
CA ASP A 313 25.35 8.87 9.47
C ASP A 313 26.08 8.32 10.70
N ASN A 314 25.40 8.20 11.85
CA ASN A 314 25.97 7.59 13.06
C ASN A 314 26.35 6.12 12.87
N LEU A 315 25.70 5.43 11.97
CA LEU A 315 26.00 4.04 11.60
C LEU A 315 27.03 3.93 10.46
N GLY A 316 27.61 5.06 10.02
CA GLY A 316 28.55 5.10 8.90
C GLY A 316 27.87 4.80 7.55
N ARG A 317 26.58 5.07 7.42
CA ARG A 317 25.76 4.84 6.22
C ARG A 317 25.22 6.16 5.69
N LYS A 318 24.88 6.20 4.41
CA LYS A 318 24.19 7.34 3.80
C LYS A 318 22.74 6.97 3.54
N LEU A 319 21.82 7.81 3.99
CA LEU A 319 20.41 7.72 3.65
C LEU A 319 20.03 8.87 2.73
N VAL A 320 19.36 8.58 1.60
CA VAL A 320 18.96 9.59 0.62
C VAL A 320 17.43 9.66 0.49
N THR A 321 16.91 10.85 0.24
CA THR A 321 15.49 11.03 -0.02
C THR A 321 15.10 10.41 -1.35
N LYS A 322 13.96 9.73 -1.39
CA LYS A 322 13.42 9.03 -2.55
C LYS A 322 12.01 9.48 -2.88
N THR A 323 11.65 9.29 -4.13
CA THR A 323 10.30 9.46 -4.65
C THR A 323 9.74 8.10 -5.03
N SER A 324 8.57 7.74 -4.49
CA SER A 324 7.86 6.51 -4.84
C SER A 324 6.89 6.74 -6.02
N GLY A 325 6.66 5.71 -6.81
CA GLY A 325 5.57 5.66 -7.79
C GLY A 325 4.26 5.09 -7.23
N GLY A 326 4.31 4.47 -6.04
CA GLY A 326 3.18 3.91 -5.30
C GLY A 326 2.80 4.73 -4.07
N GLY A 327 1.63 4.44 -3.52
CA GLY A 327 1.22 4.90 -2.20
C GLY A 327 1.57 3.86 -1.14
N ALA A 328 1.53 4.25 0.10
CA ALA A 328 1.67 3.44 1.31
C ALA A 328 0.77 4.05 2.40
N ASP A 329 0.61 3.38 3.53
CA ASP A 329 -0.12 3.92 4.70
C ASP A 329 0.37 5.31 5.11
N ALA A 330 1.64 5.59 4.87
CA ALA A 330 2.24 6.90 5.10
C ALA A 330 1.52 8.05 4.37
N ASN A 331 0.89 7.80 3.20
CA ASN A 331 0.08 8.79 2.50
C ASN A 331 -1.13 9.21 3.35
N ILE A 332 -1.79 8.23 3.96
CA ILE A 332 -2.95 8.46 4.82
C ILE A 332 -2.54 9.13 6.13
N PHE A 333 -1.42 8.71 6.73
CA PHE A 333 -0.90 9.35 7.93
C PHE A 333 -0.53 10.81 7.66
N PHE A 334 0.12 11.10 6.52
CA PHE A 334 0.43 12.46 6.11
C PHE A 334 -0.84 13.33 5.99
N GLU A 335 -1.89 12.83 5.34
CA GLU A 335 -3.18 13.50 5.22
C GLU A 335 -3.80 13.79 6.60
N LYS A 336 -3.61 12.87 7.55
CA LYS A 336 -4.07 13.00 8.95
C LYS A 336 -3.14 13.82 9.84
N GLY A 337 -2.08 14.44 9.28
CA GLY A 337 -1.15 15.31 9.99
C GLY A 337 -0.08 14.59 10.80
N ILE A 338 0.21 13.31 10.49
CA ILE A 338 1.30 12.54 11.07
C ILE A 338 2.40 12.41 9.99
N MET A 339 3.49 13.18 10.17
CA MET A 339 4.60 13.20 9.22
C MET A 339 5.36 11.87 9.27
N THR A 340 5.14 11.00 8.30
CA THR A 340 5.66 9.63 8.26
C THR A 340 6.56 9.44 7.04
N GLY A 341 7.87 9.24 7.27
CA GLY A 341 8.81 8.82 6.24
C GLY A 341 8.74 7.31 6.03
N VAL A 342 8.94 6.83 4.78
CA VAL A 342 8.93 5.38 4.51
C VAL A 342 10.35 4.88 4.35
N LEU A 343 10.75 3.90 5.17
CA LEU A 343 12.06 3.26 5.18
C LEU A 343 12.00 1.90 4.47
N GLY A 344 13.13 1.49 3.91
CA GLY A 344 13.23 0.20 3.23
C GLY A 344 13.58 -0.95 4.15
N THR A 345 13.01 -2.12 3.86
CA THR A 345 13.30 -3.41 4.52
C THR A 345 14.29 -4.28 3.74
N GLY A 346 14.53 -3.96 2.46
CA GLY A 346 15.34 -4.77 1.54
C GLY A 346 14.54 -5.78 0.74
N MET A 347 13.19 -5.74 0.79
CA MET A 347 12.31 -6.58 -0.01
C MET A 347 12.45 -6.29 -1.50
N ARG A 348 12.28 -7.32 -2.33
CA ARG A 348 12.47 -7.27 -3.79
C ARG A 348 11.39 -8.10 -4.48
N ASP A 349 11.05 -7.71 -5.71
CA ASP A 349 10.08 -8.40 -6.57
C ASP A 349 8.72 -8.67 -5.88
N MET A 350 8.28 -7.73 -5.01
CA MET A 350 7.02 -7.81 -4.29
C MET A 350 5.86 -8.08 -5.26
N HIS A 351 4.76 -8.63 -4.77
CA HIS A 351 3.57 -8.99 -5.54
C HIS A 351 3.84 -10.04 -6.64
N THR A 352 4.93 -10.79 -6.52
CA THR A 352 5.24 -11.91 -7.41
C THR A 352 5.75 -13.13 -6.63
N VAL A 353 5.66 -14.32 -7.22
CA VAL A 353 6.22 -15.55 -6.64
C VAL A 353 7.78 -15.57 -6.60
N ARG A 354 8.43 -14.51 -7.09
CA ARG A 354 9.88 -14.32 -7.01
C ARG A 354 10.29 -13.39 -5.88
N GLU A 355 9.32 -12.98 -5.07
CA GLU A 355 9.55 -12.11 -3.93
C GLU A 355 10.65 -12.64 -3.01
N SER A 356 11.50 -11.74 -2.54
CA SER A 356 12.64 -12.10 -1.69
C SER A 356 13.01 -10.97 -0.74
N VAL A 357 13.70 -11.31 0.36
CA VAL A 357 14.31 -10.32 1.27
C VAL A 357 15.63 -10.84 1.82
N GLY A 358 16.64 -9.97 1.84
CA GLY A 358 17.95 -10.27 2.43
C GLY A 358 17.93 -10.15 3.96
N LEU A 359 18.44 -11.16 4.67
CA LEU A 359 18.55 -11.09 6.13
C LEU A 359 19.48 -9.95 6.55
N ASP A 360 20.54 -9.68 5.79
CA ASP A 360 21.45 -8.55 6.06
C ASP A 360 20.74 -7.20 5.90
N ASP A 361 19.84 -7.08 4.93
CA ASP A 361 19.03 -5.87 4.73
C ASP A 361 18.08 -5.64 5.92
N MET A 362 17.43 -6.70 6.42
CA MET A 362 16.57 -6.62 7.61
C MET A 362 17.39 -6.25 8.86
N VAL A 363 18.60 -6.80 9.03
CA VAL A 363 19.51 -6.41 10.13
C VAL A 363 19.86 -4.93 10.04
N ARG A 364 20.22 -4.45 8.84
CA ARG A 364 20.57 -3.03 8.60
C ARG A 364 19.38 -2.10 8.90
N ALA A 365 18.17 -2.50 8.52
CA ALA A 365 16.96 -1.75 8.84
C ALA A 365 16.66 -1.73 10.34
N THR A 366 16.86 -2.85 11.04
CA THR A 366 16.72 -2.94 12.51
C THR A 366 17.71 -2.01 13.21
N GLU A 367 18.99 -1.98 12.78
CA GLU A 367 20.01 -1.08 13.34
C GLU A 367 19.66 0.40 13.12
N LEU A 368 19.16 0.74 11.92
CA LEU A 368 18.72 2.10 11.61
C LEU A 368 17.55 2.51 12.52
N LEU A 369 16.56 1.63 12.68
CA LEU A 369 15.39 1.91 13.51
C LEU A 369 15.76 2.08 15.00
N LEU A 370 16.67 1.25 15.52
CA LEU A 370 17.21 1.40 16.88
C LEU A 370 17.89 2.76 17.07
N GLU A 371 18.69 3.19 16.10
CA GLU A 371 19.42 4.46 16.19
C GLU A 371 18.47 5.66 16.05
N ILE A 372 17.44 5.56 15.20
CA ILE A 372 16.35 6.57 15.11
C ILE A 372 15.67 6.72 16.47
N ILE A 373 15.26 5.62 17.10
CA ILE A 373 14.58 5.66 18.41
C ILE A 373 15.50 6.24 19.48
N ARG A 374 16.79 5.87 19.47
CA ARG A 374 17.78 6.41 20.40
C ARG A 374 17.92 7.93 20.26
N LEU A 375 18.08 8.42 19.04
CA LEU A 375 18.25 9.85 18.77
C LEU A 375 16.98 10.64 19.09
N HIS A 376 15.81 10.11 18.72
CA HIS A 376 14.52 10.74 19.03
C HIS A 376 14.28 10.91 20.54
N THR A 377 14.89 10.03 21.32
CA THR A 377 14.82 10.08 22.79
C THR A 377 15.71 11.17 23.40
N LEU A 378 16.74 11.60 22.67
CA LEU A 378 17.72 12.61 23.14
C LEU A 378 17.35 14.04 22.75
N ASP A 379 16.55 14.19 21.67
CA ASP A 379 16.05 15.46 21.17
C ASP A 379 14.78 15.91 21.95
#